data_83b63dcfe5e6471d38cd98a26639aae7
#
_entry.id   83b63dcfe5e6471d38cd98a26639aae7
#
_cell.length_a   1.000
_cell.length_b   1.000
_cell.length_c   1.000
_cell.angle_alpha   90.00
_cell.angle_beta   90.00
_cell.angle_gamma   90.00
#
_symmetry.space_group_name_H-M   'P 1'
#
loop_
_entity.id
_entity.type
_entity.pdbx_description
1 polymer ?
#
loop_
_entity_poly.entity_id
_entity_poly.type
_entity_poly.pdbx_seq_one_letter_code
_entity_poly.pdbx_strand_id
1 'polypeptide(L)'
;MLEERACAYVLCDEVFPVTNERKIFCSDRCRGRHHALVNDEETEMIRLENNQIIANYRILKAHKVGEVFRRTELRLLGYELAYCSRYTVDRTAGNAVTYWCYDLGLKPVLLGFEIVSV
;
A
#
# COMPACT_ATOMS: atom_id res chain seq x y z
N MET A 1 -10.12 32.64 33.75
CA MET A 1 -11.11 31.69 33.24
C MET A 1 -10.37 30.65 32.42
N LEU A 2 -10.52 29.37 32.74
CA LEU A 2 -9.87 28.30 31.99
C LEU A 2 -10.67 28.03 30.71
N GLU A 3 -9.97 27.94 29.60
CA GLU A 3 -10.57 27.47 28.36
C GLU A 3 -10.93 25.99 28.46
N GLU A 4 -11.98 25.60 27.78
CA GLU A 4 -12.38 24.21 27.67
C GLU A 4 -12.10 23.73 26.24
N ARG A 5 -11.73 22.45 26.10
CA ARG A 5 -11.45 21.83 24.83
C ARG A 5 -12.11 20.46 24.73
N ALA A 6 -12.67 20.15 23.56
CA ALA A 6 -13.19 18.83 23.28
C ALA A 6 -12.04 17.84 23.06
N CYS A 7 -12.21 16.62 23.58
CA CYS A 7 -11.21 15.56 23.39
C CYS A 7 -11.04 15.22 21.89
N ALA A 8 -9.82 15.10 21.44
CA ALA A 8 -9.49 14.80 20.04
C ALA A 8 -9.81 13.35 19.63
N TYR A 9 -10.02 12.46 20.59
CA TYR A 9 -10.45 11.09 20.27
C TYR A 9 -11.89 11.11 19.77
N VAL A 10 -12.11 10.65 18.56
CA VAL A 10 -13.38 10.78 17.84
C VAL A 10 -14.58 10.14 18.56
N LEU A 11 -14.34 9.09 19.36
CA LEU A 11 -15.38 8.39 20.10
C LEU A 11 -15.59 8.94 21.52
N CYS A 12 -14.90 10.01 21.89
CA CYS A 12 -15.01 10.67 23.20
C CYS A 12 -15.73 11.99 23.08
N ASP A 13 -16.79 12.17 23.89
CA ASP A 13 -17.58 13.41 23.92
C ASP A 13 -17.20 14.34 25.08
N GLU A 14 -16.13 14.00 25.81
CA GLU A 14 -15.72 14.77 26.98
C GLU A 14 -15.08 16.11 26.61
N VAL A 15 -15.35 17.09 27.42
CA VAL A 15 -14.72 18.40 27.37
C VAL A 15 -13.87 18.56 28.64
N PHE A 16 -12.66 19.05 28.48
CA PHE A 16 -11.75 19.18 29.60
C PHE A 16 -11.17 20.60 29.68
N PRO A 17 -10.80 21.09 30.90
CA PRO A 17 -10.14 22.38 31.03
C PRO A 17 -8.72 22.31 30.46
N VAL A 18 -8.34 23.33 29.72
CA VAL A 18 -6.99 23.40 29.09
C VAL A 18 -6.00 23.90 30.14
N THR A 19 -5.16 22.99 30.63
CA THR A 19 -4.07 23.33 31.55
C THR A 19 -2.71 23.42 30.81
N ASN A 20 -2.66 22.89 29.57
CA ASN A 20 -1.49 22.88 28.72
C ASN A 20 -1.94 22.98 27.26
N GLU A 21 -1.38 23.90 26.51
CA GLU A 21 -1.75 24.12 25.09
C GLU A 21 -1.57 22.90 24.22
N ARG A 22 -0.64 22.00 24.57
CA ARG A 22 -0.36 20.77 23.83
C ARG A 22 -1.32 19.64 24.12
N LYS A 23 -2.12 19.77 25.19
CA LYS A 23 -3.05 18.72 25.57
C LYS A 23 -4.27 18.75 24.68
N ILE A 24 -4.48 17.70 23.89
CA ILE A 24 -5.62 17.56 22.98
C ILE A 24 -6.55 16.40 23.36
N PHE A 25 -6.15 15.54 24.29
CA PHE A 25 -6.95 14.43 24.81
C PHE A 25 -7.33 14.67 26.26
N CYS A 26 -8.52 14.25 26.65
CA CYS A 26 -8.98 14.41 28.05
C CYS A 26 -8.19 13.52 29.03
N SER A 27 -7.62 12.41 28.55
CA SER A 27 -6.89 11.43 29.35
C SER A 27 -5.87 10.66 28.51
N ASP A 28 -4.93 10.00 29.18
CA ASP A 28 -3.97 9.10 28.52
C ASP A 28 -4.67 7.90 27.88
N ARG A 29 -5.81 7.49 28.44
CA ARG A 29 -6.62 6.41 27.89
C ARG A 29 -7.16 6.76 26.49
N CYS A 30 -7.71 7.97 26.33
CA CYS A 30 -8.19 8.44 25.03
C CYS A 30 -7.07 8.61 24.04
N ARG A 31 -5.92 9.11 24.46
CA ARG A 31 -4.73 9.22 23.60
C ARG A 31 -4.30 7.84 23.08
N GLY A 32 -4.21 6.85 23.95
CA GLY A 32 -3.85 5.48 23.56
C GLY A 32 -4.85 4.87 22.60
N ARG A 33 -6.13 5.05 22.84
CA ARG A 33 -7.20 4.53 21.96
C ARG A 33 -7.18 5.19 20.58
N HIS A 34 -6.92 6.48 20.53
CA HIS A 34 -6.82 7.20 19.26
C HIS A 34 -5.65 6.67 18.42
N HIS A 35 -4.48 6.53 19.02
CA HIS A 35 -3.31 6.01 18.31
C HIS A 35 -3.48 4.57 17.87
N ALA A 36 -4.12 3.72 18.66
CA ALA A 36 -4.43 2.35 18.28
C ALA A 36 -5.35 2.30 17.05
N LEU A 37 -6.38 3.15 17.01
CA LEU A 37 -7.31 3.23 15.87
C LEU A 37 -6.59 3.64 14.59
N VAL A 38 -5.74 4.67 14.65
CA VAL A 38 -4.96 5.15 13.50
C VAL A 38 -3.98 4.07 13.03
N ASN A 39 -3.27 3.42 13.96
CA ASN A 39 -2.33 2.35 13.62
C ASN A 39 -3.02 1.14 12.99
N ASP A 40 -4.21 0.78 13.45
CA ASP A 40 -4.99 -0.33 12.88
C ASP A 40 -5.38 -0.04 11.43
N GLU A 41 -5.80 1.18 11.11
CA GLU A 41 -6.15 1.59 9.75
C GLU A 41 -4.92 1.54 8.83
N GLU A 42 -3.78 2.06 9.27
CA GLU A 42 -2.53 2.03 8.51
C GLU A 42 -2.05 0.59 8.29
N THR A 43 -2.08 -0.24 9.30
CA THR A 43 -1.67 -1.65 9.22
C THR A 43 -2.54 -2.42 8.24
N GLU A 44 -3.86 -2.19 8.25
CA GLU A 44 -4.78 -2.84 7.31
C GLU A 44 -4.51 -2.45 5.87
N MET A 45 -4.26 -1.16 5.61
CA MET A 45 -3.93 -0.68 4.26
C MET A 45 -2.63 -1.31 3.74
N ILE A 46 -1.59 -1.33 4.55
CA ILE A 46 -0.30 -1.94 4.21
C ILE A 46 -0.48 -3.44 3.94
N ARG A 47 -1.24 -4.12 4.76
CA ARG A 47 -1.52 -5.55 4.60
C ARG A 47 -2.23 -5.85 3.29
N LEU A 48 -3.22 -5.05 2.90
CA LEU A 48 -3.96 -5.23 1.65
C LEU A 48 -3.05 -5.03 0.43
N GLU A 49 -2.20 -4.01 0.44
CA GLU A 49 -1.23 -3.79 -0.63
C GLU A 49 -0.21 -4.92 -0.73
N ASN A 50 0.34 -5.36 0.39
CA ASN A 50 1.30 -6.47 0.42
C ASN A 50 0.67 -7.77 -0.07
N ASN A 51 -0.57 -8.05 0.29
CA ASN A 51 -1.29 -9.23 -0.15
C ASN A 51 -1.50 -9.21 -1.67
N GLN A 52 -1.76 -8.05 -2.26
CA GLN A 52 -1.92 -7.92 -3.71
C GLN A 52 -0.59 -8.13 -4.44
N ILE A 53 0.51 -7.61 -3.90
CA ILE A 53 1.86 -7.83 -4.47
C ILE A 53 2.21 -9.32 -4.42
N ILE A 54 1.94 -9.99 -3.31
CA ILE A 54 2.17 -11.44 -3.16
C ILE A 54 1.29 -12.23 -4.14
N ALA A 55 0.03 -11.85 -4.30
CA ALA A 55 -0.88 -12.49 -5.27
C ALA A 55 -0.36 -12.34 -6.70
N ASN A 56 0.14 -11.16 -7.07
CA ASN A 56 0.78 -10.90 -8.35
C ASN A 56 2.01 -11.80 -8.54
N TYR A 57 2.86 -11.88 -7.54
CA TYR A 57 4.05 -12.72 -7.56
C TYR A 57 3.71 -14.18 -7.80
N ARG A 58 2.68 -14.70 -7.14
CA ARG A 58 2.24 -16.09 -7.29
C ARG A 58 1.73 -16.37 -8.69
N ILE A 59 1.08 -15.41 -9.34
CA ILE A 59 0.65 -15.52 -10.73
C ILE A 59 1.88 -15.65 -11.64
N LEU A 60 2.88 -14.78 -11.46
CA LEU A 60 4.11 -14.84 -12.26
C LEU A 60 4.86 -16.15 -12.04
N LYS A 61 4.91 -16.63 -10.80
CA LYS A 61 5.60 -17.86 -10.43
C LYS A 61 4.93 -19.10 -11.00
N ALA A 62 3.63 -19.06 -11.24
CA ALA A 62 2.88 -20.17 -11.85
C ALA A 62 3.13 -20.30 -13.35
N HIS A 63 3.76 -19.31 -13.97
CA HIS A 63 4.07 -19.28 -15.40
C HIS A 63 5.58 -19.27 -15.61
N LYS A 64 6.01 -19.42 -16.85
CA LYS A 64 7.44 -19.48 -17.20
C LYS A 64 8.00 -18.12 -17.54
N VAL A 65 9.24 -17.88 -17.17
CA VAL A 65 10.00 -16.71 -17.64
C VAL A 65 10.05 -16.74 -19.18
N GLY A 66 9.77 -15.59 -19.79
CA GLY A 66 9.70 -15.46 -21.24
C GLY A 66 8.28 -15.55 -21.80
N GLU A 67 7.29 -16.02 -21.03
CA GLU A 67 5.89 -15.97 -21.47
C GLU A 67 5.42 -14.53 -21.61
N VAL A 68 4.62 -14.29 -22.64
CA VAL A 68 4.05 -12.98 -22.96
C VAL A 68 2.55 -13.01 -22.75
N PHE A 69 2.04 -12.03 -21.99
CA PHE A 69 0.63 -11.88 -21.71
C PHE A 69 0.14 -10.53 -22.20
N ARG A 70 -1.06 -10.49 -22.76
CA ARG A 70 -1.76 -9.24 -23.01
C ARG A 70 -2.31 -8.70 -21.70
N ARG A 71 -2.55 -7.39 -21.63
CA ARG A 71 -3.13 -6.76 -20.44
C ARG A 71 -4.45 -7.40 -20.03
N THR A 72 -5.29 -7.75 -21.01
CA THR A 72 -6.58 -8.41 -20.75
C THR A 72 -6.40 -9.80 -20.13
N GLU A 73 -5.40 -10.56 -20.57
CA GLU A 73 -5.07 -11.87 -20.01
C GLU A 73 -4.60 -11.76 -18.56
N LEU A 74 -3.73 -10.80 -18.27
CA LEU A 74 -3.28 -10.52 -16.89
C LEU A 74 -4.45 -10.16 -15.98
N ARG A 75 -5.36 -9.32 -16.47
CA ARG A 75 -6.55 -8.93 -15.72
C ARG A 75 -7.43 -10.13 -15.40
N LEU A 76 -7.62 -11.05 -16.35
CA LEU A 76 -8.39 -12.27 -16.14
C LEU A 76 -7.74 -13.21 -15.12
N LEU A 77 -6.42 -13.19 -15.01
CA LEU A 77 -5.70 -13.96 -14.00
C LEU A 77 -5.77 -13.33 -12.60
N GLY A 78 -6.31 -12.12 -12.49
CA GLY A 78 -6.35 -11.38 -11.23
C GLY A 78 -5.11 -10.55 -10.96
N TYR A 79 -4.26 -10.33 -11.95
CA TYR A 79 -3.06 -9.52 -11.83
C TYR A 79 -3.41 -8.03 -11.81
N GLU A 80 -2.90 -7.32 -10.80
CA GLU A 80 -3.08 -5.87 -10.62
C GLU A 80 -1.77 -5.15 -10.94
N LEU A 81 -1.65 -4.56 -12.13
CA LEU A 81 -0.43 -3.89 -12.57
C LEU A 81 -0.03 -2.69 -11.70
N ALA A 82 -0.98 -2.10 -10.98
CA ALA A 82 -0.70 -0.98 -10.07
C ALA A 82 0.12 -1.38 -8.85
N TYR A 83 0.20 -2.67 -8.53
CA TYR A 83 0.86 -3.17 -7.32
C TYR A 83 2.14 -3.92 -7.67
N CYS A 84 3.28 -3.33 -7.34
CA CYS A 84 4.59 -3.94 -7.53
C CYS A 84 5.49 -3.58 -6.33
N SER A 85 6.53 -4.38 -6.09
CA SER A 85 7.47 -4.11 -5.00
C SER A 85 8.46 -3.01 -5.38
N ARG A 86 8.78 -2.90 -6.68
CA ARG A 86 9.65 -1.86 -7.22
C ARG A 86 9.47 -1.79 -8.73
N TYR A 87 10.00 -0.76 -9.34
CA TYR A 87 10.08 -0.67 -10.80
C TYR A 87 11.48 -0.22 -11.21
N THR A 88 11.89 -0.61 -12.42
CA THR A 88 13.14 -0.19 -13.01
C THR A 88 12.89 0.42 -14.38
N VAL A 89 13.68 1.43 -14.74
CA VAL A 89 13.56 2.12 -16.02
C VAL A 89 14.78 1.82 -16.85
N ASP A 90 14.57 1.30 -18.06
CA ASP A 90 15.65 1.08 -19.01
C ASP A 90 15.75 2.28 -19.95
N ARG A 91 16.74 3.13 -19.71
CA ARG A 91 16.97 4.35 -20.50
C ARG A 91 17.50 4.05 -21.90
N THR A 92 18.10 2.88 -22.12
CA THR A 92 18.61 2.47 -23.43
C THR A 92 17.51 1.95 -24.35
N ALA A 93 16.37 1.56 -23.78
CA ALA A 93 15.20 1.02 -24.50
C ALA A 93 14.02 2.00 -24.46
N GLY A 94 14.27 3.31 -24.63
CA GLY A 94 13.21 4.31 -24.69
C GLY A 94 12.46 4.53 -23.40
N ASN A 95 13.13 4.40 -22.26
CA ASN A 95 12.54 4.53 -20.92
C ASN A 95 11.47 3.46 -20.61
N ALA A 96 11.63 2.26 -21.14
CA ALA A 96 10.74 1.14 -20.83
C ALA A 96 10.79 0.82 -19.33
N VAL A 97 9.64 0.65 -18.72
CA VAL A 97 9.50 0.39 -17.28
C VAL A 97 9.20 -1.08 -17.05
N THR A 98 10.03 -1.74 -16.24
CA THR A 98 9.76 -3.09 -15.77
C THR A 98 9.19 -3.03 -14.36
N TYR A 99 8.07 -3.71 -14.14
CA TYR A 99 7.36 -3.75 -12.85
C TYR A 99 7.69 -5.05 -12.14
N TRP A 100 8.39 -4.95 -11.01
CA TRP A 100 8.90 -6.09 -10.27
C TRP A 100 8.02 -6.47 -9.09
N CYS A 101 7.76 -7.76 -8.97
CA CYS A 101 7.24 -8.38 -7.75
C CYS A 101 8.33 -9.30 -7.23
N TYR A 102 9.19 -8.78 -6.36
CA TYR A 102 10.37 -9.46 -5.83
C TYR A 102 11.37 -9.81 -6.95
N ASP A 103 11.61 -11.09 -7.22
CA ASP A 103 12.57 -11.56 -8.23
C ASP A 103 11.99 -11.79 -9.62
N LEU A 104 10.67 -11.62 -9.76
CA LEU A 104 9.97 -11.76 -11.04
C LEU A 104 9.31 -10.44 -11.43
N GLY A 105 9.27 -10.14 -12.70
CA GLY A 105 8.69 -8.89 -13.17
C GLY A 105 8.00 -9.02 -14.51
N LEU A 106 7.33 -7.93 -14.90
CA LEU A 106 6.69 -7.77 -16.20
C LEU A 106 7.34 -6.62 -16.94
N LYS A 107 7.88 -6.94 -18.10
CA LYS A 107 8.50 -5.98 -19.01
C LYS A 107 7.56 -5.73 -20.19
N PRO A 108 7.24 -4.46 -20.53
CA PRO A 108 6.46 -4.16 -21.72
C PRO A 108 7.20 -4.63 -22.98
N VAL A 109 6.49 -5.32 -23.84
CA VAL A 109 6.96 -5.78 -25.16
C VAL A 109 5.91 -5.40 -26.21
N LEU A 110 6.20 -5.63 -27.48
CA LEU A 110 5.35 -5.18 -28.58
C LEU A 110 3.88 -5.66 -28.44
N LEU A 111 3.67 -6.91 -28.00
CA LEU A 111 2.33 -7.51 -27.93
C LEU A 111 1.77 -7.61 -26.53
N GLY A 112 2.44 -7.05 -25.52
CA GLY A 112 1.96 -7.13 -24.15
C GLY A 112 3.06 -7.02 -23.12
N PHE A 113 3.11 -7.97 -22.20
CA PHE A 113 4.07 -8.00 -21.09
C PHE A 113 4.76 -9.37 -21.04
N GLU A 114 6.08 -9.33 -20.95
CA GLU A 114 6.89 -10.55 -20.85
C GLU A 114 7.33 -10.76 -19.40
N ILE A 115 7.25 -12.01 -18.93
CA ILE A 115 7.76 -12.37 -17.61
C ILE A 115 9.28 -12.41 -17.66
N VAL A 116 9.93 -11.63 -16.80
CA VAL A 116 11.38 -11.56 -16.68
C VAL A 116 11.79 -11.89 -15.25
N SER A 117 13.04 -12.37 -15.10
CA SER A 117 13.62 -12.63 -13.79
C SER A 117 14.86 -11.77 -13.56
N VAL A 118 15.20 -11.61 -12.29
CA VAL A 118 16.45 -10.93 -11.92
C VAL A 118 17.65 -11.74 -12.35
#